data_a06ea390c5172fbb9e49114a5b01db8e
#
_entry.id   a06ea390c5172fbb9e49114a5b01db8e
#
_cell.length_a   1.000
_cell.length_b   1.000
_cell.length_c   1.000
_cell.angle_alpha   90.00
_cell.angle_beta   90.00
_cell.angle_gamma   90.00
#
_symmetry.space_group_name_H-M   'P 1'
#
loop_
_entity.id
_entity.type
_entity.pdbx_description
1 polymer ?
#
loop_
_entity_poly.entity_id
_entity_poly.type
_entity_poly.pdbx_seq_one_letter_code
_entity_poly.pdbx_strand_id
1 'polypeptide(L)'
;MKKQQENKNFERAIREALRGKKVPVLVLDSRWHTLFPKGEKPLEVEELEEKVNTLLKRQGKLVNEIKELKQVKKKLMAGIVAGMENESSRANKKKDNQQRLLIETKERIEEESDELMDLPSQIKRVNEELLIVGAKYCFERLANGDRMLKELTEDIEAMRKELKEKVGDKAELEESLDSAYSLIHGLLGHDVMNLFDQGKIG
;
A
#
# COMPACT_ATOMS: atom_id res chain seq x y z
N MET A 1 -6.40 26.20 3.15
CA MET A 1 -5.20 26.55 3.95
C MET A 1 -4.97 25.61 5.14
N LYS A 2 -5.96 25.32 6.02
CA LYS A 2 -5.79 24.38 7.17
C LYS A 2 -5.29 22.98 6.77
N LYS A 3 -5.91 22.34 5.81
CA LYS A 3 -5.57 20.98 5.33
C LYS A 3 -4.14 20.86 4.77
N GLN A 4 -3.63 21.91 4.12
CA GLN A 4 -2.23 21.95 3.65
C GLN A 4 -1.23 22.09 4.80
N GLN A 5 -1.59 22.81 5.86
CA GLN A 5 -0.74 22.95 7.04
C GLN A 5 -0.70 21.65 7.86
N GLU A 6 -1.84 20.97 7.99
CA GLU A 6 -1.94 19.66 8.65
C GLU A 6 -1.10 18.60 7.92
N ASN A 7 -1.16 18.57 6.58
CA ASN A 7 -0.34 17.66 5.77
C ASN A 7 1.16 17.90 5.97
N LYS A 8 1.61 19.18 5.96
CA LYS A 8 3.03 19.51 6.19
C LYS A 8 3.50 19.12 7.60
N ASN A 9 2.65 19.30 8.59
CA ASN A 9 2.97 18.89 9.97
C ASN A 9 3.07 17.37 10.10
N PHE A 10 2.16 16.63 9.45
CA PHE A 10 2.18 15.18 9.40
C PHE A 10 3.46 14.63 8.73
N GLU A 11 3.80 15.15 7.54
CA GLU A 11 5.03 14.77 6.84
C GLU A 11 6.27 15.03 7.69
N ARG A 12 6.33 16.19 8.35
CA ARG A 12 7.43 16.55 9.24
C ARG A 12 7.55 15.57 10.41
N ALA A 13 6.44 15.24 11.06
CA ALA A 13 6.40 14.30 12.16
C ALA A 13 6.88 12.91 11.76
N ILE A 14 6.46 12.41 10.58
CA ILE A 14 6.94 11.12 10.06
C ILE A 14 8.43 11.17 9.74
N ARG A 15 8.92 12.23 9.07
CA ARG A 15 10.36 12.38 8.78
C ARG A 15 11.21 12.41 10.04
N GLU A 16 10.75 13.07 11.09
CA GLU A 16 11.41 13.09 12.40
C GLU A 16 11.42 11.69 13.05
N ALA A 17 10.30 10.98 13.00
CA ALA A 17 10.17 9.63 13.54
C ALA A 17 11.02 8.59 12.79
N LEU A 18 11.32 8.83 11.51
CA LEU A 18 12.18 7.99 10.67
C LEU A 18 13.67 8.30 10.81
N ARG A 19 14.02 9.40 11.49
CA ARG A 19 15.42 9.82 11.63
C ARG A 19 16.25 8.73 12.32
N GLY A 20 17.29 8.28 11.67
CA GLY A 20 18.17 7.20 12.16
C GLY A 20 17.60 5.77 12.03
N LYS A 21 16.40 5.59 11.51
CA LYS A 21 15.82 4.27 11.25
C LYS A 21 16.13 3.82 9.82
N LYS A 22 16.40 2.53 9.66
CA LYS A 22 16.49 1.91 8.33
C LYS A 22 15.08 1.55 7.85
N VAL A 23 14.61 2.27 6.84
CA VAL A 23 13.37 1.92 6.14
C VAL A 23 13.69 0.84 5.11
N PRO A 24 13.03 -0.32 5.12
CA PRO A 24 13.20 -1.32 4.08
C PRO A 24 12.72 -0.75 2.74
N VAL A 25 13.16 -1.34 1.64
CA VAL A 25 12.63 -0.99 0.31
C VAL A 25 11.19 -1.52 0.23
N LEU A 26 10.22 -0.61 0.28
CA LEU A 26 8.80 -0.94 0.49
C LEU A 26 8.23 -1.85 -0.60
N VAL A 27 8.60 -1.63 -1.85
CA VAL A 27 8.14 -2.45 -2.99
C VAL A 27 8.60 -3.90 -2.93
N LEU A 28 9.61 -4.22 -2.09
CA LEU A 28 10.10 -5.57 -1.86
C LEU A 28 9.55 -6.19 -0.57
N ASP A 29 8.80 -5.43 0.24
CA ASP A 29 8.25 -5.90 1.51
C ASP A 29 6.79 -6.35 1.33
N SER A 30 6.50 -7.62 1.60
CA SER A 30 5.15 -8.18 1.47
C SER A 30 4.13 -7.46 2.36
N ARG A 31 4.55 -6.97 3.53
CA ARG A 31 3.68 -6.22 4.46
C ARG A 31 3.18 -4.92 3.84
N TRP A 32 4.00 -4.26 3.03
CA TRP A 32 3.62 -3.06 2.31
C TRP A 32 2.41 -3.31 1.40
N HIS A 33 2.44 -4.40 0.65
CA HIS A 33 1.36 -4.74 -0.29
C HIS A 33 0.05 -5.13 0.41
N THR A 34 0.09 -5.58 1.67
CA THR A 34 -1.12 -5.90 2.44
C THR A 34 -1.82 -4.69 3.03
N LEU A 35 -1.17 -3.51 3.07
CA LEU A 35 -1.78 -2.27 3.57
C LEU A 35 -2.89 -1.74 2.66
N PHE A 36 -2.86 -2.09 1.39
CA PHE A 36 -3.79 -1.59 0.38
C PHE A 36 -4.74 -2.71 -0.05
N PRO A 37 -6.07 -2.57 0.11
CA PRO A 37 -7.04 -3.49 -0.46
C PRO A 37 -6.92 -3.52 -1.98
N LYS A 38 -7.34 -4.63 -2.60
CA LYS A 38 -7.33 -4.75 -4.05
C LYS A 38 -8.22 -3.67 -4.68
N GLY A 39 -7.62 -2.85 -5.55
CA GLY A 39 -8.32 -1.79 -6.28
C GLY A 39 -8.47 -0.46 -5.53
N GLU A 40 -7.96 -0.33 -4.29
CA GLU A 40 -8.03 0.89 -3.50
C GLU A 40 -6.67 1.61 -3.33
N LYS A 41 -5.65 1.17 -4.05
CA LYS A 41 -4.34 1.82 -3.97
C LYS A 41 -4.39 3.21 -4.62
N PRO A 42 -3.95 4.28 -3.93
CA PRO A 42 -3.89 5.61 -4.52
C PRO A 42 -2.91 5.67 -5.70
N LEU A 43 -3.26 6.41 -6.74
CA LEU A 43 -2.44 6.59 -7.94
C LEU A 43 -1.04 7.14 -7.60
N GLU A 44 -0.95 8.07 -6.65
CA GLU A 44 0.31 8.65 -6.18
C GLU A 44 1.25 7.59 -5.56
N VAL A 45 0.68 6.59 -4.87
CA VAL A 45 1.43 5.45 -4.33
C VAL A 45 1.94 4.56 -5.46
N GLU A 46 1.11 4.27 -6.46
CA GLU A 46 1.50 3.44 -7.62
C GLU A 46 2.62 4.10 -8.43
N GLU A 47 2.53 5.41 -8.68
CA GLU A 47 3.57 6.17 -9.37
C GLU A 47 4.91 6.15 -8.64
N LEU A 48 4.89 6.28 -7.31
CA LEU A 48 6.11 6.22 -6.50
C LEU A 48 6.69 4.81 -6.44
N GLU A 49 5.85 3.77 -6.36
CA GLU A 49 6.29 2.38 -6.47
C GLU A 49 7.00 2.10 -7.81
N GLU A 50 6.43 2.58 -8.92
CA GLU A 50 7.05 2.41 -10.23
C GLU A 50 8.38 3.16 -10.34
N LYS A 51 8.50 4.36 -9.74
CA LYS A 51 9.78 5.08 -9.66
C LYS A 51 10.83 4.28 -8.89
N VAL A 52 10.47 3.72 -7.72
CA VAL A 52 11.40 2.87 -6.94
C VAL A 52 11.80 1.65 -7.76
N ASN A 53 10.85 0.96 -8.40
CA ASN A 53 11.11 -0.21 -9.24
C ASN A 53 12.04 0.12 -10.40
N THR A 54 11.84 1.26 -11.05
CA THR A 54 12.69 1.73 -12.16
C THR A 54 14.14 1.97 -11.70
N LEU A 55 14.31 2.62 -10.54
CA LEU A 55 15.64 2.83 -9.96
C LEU A 55 16.33 1.52 -9.57
N LEU A 56 15.60 0.56 -9.01
CA LEU A 56 16.13 -0.77 -8.69
C LEU A 56 16.53 -1.55 -9.94
N LYS A 57 15.72 -1.52 -10.99
CA LYS A 57 16.04 -2.13 -12.30
C LYS A 57 17.30 -1.48 -12.89
N ARG A 58 17.40 -0.15 -12.83
CA ARG A 58 18.58 0.59 -13.32
C ARG A 58 19.83 0.20 -12.54
N GLN A 59 19.76 0.11 -11.22
CA GLN A 59 20.86 -0.34 -10.37
C GLN A 59 21.35 -1.74 -10.76
N GLY A 60 20.42 -2.69 -10.92
CA GLY A 60 20.77 -4.06 -11.33
C GLY A 60 21.40 -4.11 -12.73
N LYS A 61 20.91 -3.28 -13.66
CA LYS A 61 21.44 -3.17 -15.02
C LYS A 61 22.87 -2.64 -15.02
N LEU A 62 23.13 -1.54 -14.31
CA LEU A 62 24.47 -0.94 -14.20
C LEU A 62 25.51 -1.90 -13.60
N VAL A 63 25.13 -2.65 -12.56
CA VAL A 63 26.03 -3.66 -11.97
C VAL A 63 26.49 -4.67 -13.02
N ASN A 64 25.60 -5.12 -13.90
CA ASN A 64 25.94 -6.06 -14.97
C ASN A 64 26.76 -5.39 -16.08
N GLU A 65 26.36 -4.20 -16.55
CA GLU A 65 27.06 -3.43 -17.59
C GLU A 65 28.50 -3.13 -17.18
N ILE A 66 28.72 -2.63 -15.96
CA ILE A 66 30.07 -2.36 -15.42
C ILE A 66 30.90 -3.65 -15.36
N LYS A 67 30.30 -4.79 -14.99
CA LYS A 67 30.98 -6.08 -14.97
C LYS A 67 31.44 -6.50 -16.36
N GLU A 68 30.59 -6.36 -17.37
CA GLU A 68 30.88 -6.66 -18.76
C GLU A 68 31.97 -5.73 -19.32
N LEU A 69 31.85 -4.42 -19.09
CA LEU A 69 32.83 -3.43 -19.50
C LEU A 69 34.21 -3.70 -18.88
N LYS A 70 34.27 -4.11 -17.60
CA LYS A 70 35.52 -4.52 -16.96
C LYS A 70 36.16 -5.73 -17.63
N GLN A 71 35.33 -6.70 -18.10
CA GLN A 71 35.86 -7.83 -18.88
C GLN A 71 36.38 -7.39 -20.25
N VAL A 72 35.66 -6.51 -20.97
CA VAL A 72 36.09 -5.93 -22.24
C VAL A 72 37.41 -5.18 -22.05
N LYS A 73 37.51 -4.32 -21.03
CA LYS A 73 38.77 -3.61 -20.67
C LYS A 73 39.92 -4.58 -20.50
N LYS A 74 39.73 -5.68 -19.77
CA LYS A 74 40.78 -6.70 -19.56
C LYS A 74 41.23 -7.34 -20.86
N LYS A 75 40.29 -7.68 -21.77
CA LYS A 75 40.58 -8.25 -23.08
C LYS A 75 41.34 -7.25 -23.98
N LEU A 76 40.95 -5.99 -24.00
CA LEU A 76 41.60 -4.94 -24.76
C LEU A 76 43.03 -4.73 -24.27
N MET A 77 43.26 -4.67 -22.95
CA MET A 77 44.59 -4.55 -22.36
C MET A 77 45.50 -5.74 -22.76
N ALA A 78 44.98 -6.97 -22.66
CA ALA A 78 45.72 -8.16 -23.07
C ALA A 78 46.06 -8.14 -24.58
N GLY A 79 45.10 -7.69 -25.42
CA GLY A 79 45.37 -7.53 -26.87
C GLY A 79 46.39 -6.49 -27.22
N ILE A 80 46.45 -5.36 -26.48
CA ILE A 80 47.45 -4.31 -26.66
C ILE A 80 48.83 -4.84 -26.28
N VAL A 81 48.95 -5.54 -25.15
CA VAL A 81 50.22 -6.14 -24.70
C VAL A 81 50.73 -7.17 -25.70
N ALA A 82 49.88 -8.09 -26.15
CA ALA A 82 50.24 -9.10 -27.16
C ALA A 82 50.62 -8.50 -28.53
N GLY A 83 50.10 -7.31 -28.85
CA GLY A 83 50.44 -6.59 -30.09
C GLY A 83 51.72 -5.75 -30.02
N MET A 84 52.35 -5.63 -28.85
CA MET A 84 53.60 -4.86 -28.69
C MET A 84 54.82 -5.53 -29.33
N GLU A 85 54.78 -6.84 -29.53
CA GLU A 85 55.87 -7.61 -30.10
C GLU A 85 55.87 -7.63 -31.64
N ASN A 86 54.90 -6.97 -32.30
CA ASN A 86 54.68 -7.08 -33.74
C ASN A 86 54.72 -5.70 -34.40
N GLU A 87 55.82 -5.37 -35.11
CA GLU A 87 56.05 -4.04 -35.72
C GLU A 87 55.39 -3.84 -37.10
N SER A 88 54.48 -4.67 -37.55
CA SER A 88 53.84 -4.48 -38.84
C SER A 88 52.83 -3.30 -38.84
N SER A 89 52.78 -2.56 -39.97
CA SER A 89 51.87 -1.40 -40.16
C SER A 89 50.38 -1.77 -39.87
N ARG A 90 49.99 -3.03 -40.05
CA ARG A 90 48.66 -3.55 -39.77
C ARG A 90 48.47 -3.75 -38.26
N ALA A 91 49.51 -4.17 -37.54
CA ALA A 91 49.51 -4.32 -36.09
C ALA A 91 49.40 -2.94 -35.39
N ASN A 92 50.06 -1.92 -35.90
CA ASN A 92 49.99 -0.56 -35.36
C ASN A 92 48.56 0.04 -35.46
N LYS A 93 47.89 -0.07 -36.61
CA LYS A 93 46.50 0.38 -36.77
C LYS A 93 45.56 -0.36 -35.81
N LYS A 94 45.75 -1.66 -35.59
CA LYS A 94 44.94 -2.46 -34.66
C LYS A 94 45.18 -2.01 -33.22
N LYS A 95 46.40 -1.72 -32.86
CA LYS A 95 46.80 -1.21 -31.54
C LYS A 95 46.17 0.16 -31.25
N ASP A 96 46.21 1.10 -32.20
CA ASP A 96 45.60 2.42 -32.07
C ASP A 96 44.09 2.33 -31.86
N ASN A 97 43.40 1.47 -32.61
CA ASN A 97 42.00 1.20 -32.40
C ASN A 97 41.69 0.60 -31.03
N GLN A 98 42.50 -0.36 -30.57
CA GLN A 98 42.35 -0.95 -29.23
C GLN A 98 42.59 0.05 -28.12
N GLN A 99 43.56 0.96 -28.28
CA GLN A 99 43.82 2.03 -27.32
C GLN A 99 42.66 3.00 -27.24
N ARG A 100 42.08 3.42 -28.38
CA ARG A 100 40.88 4.27 -28.39
C ARG A 100 39.72 3.61 -27.70
N LEU A 101 39.40 2.35 -28.05
CA LEU A 101 38.35 1.59 -27.41
C LEU A 101 38.58 1.38 -25.89
N LEU A 102 39.88 1.26 -25.50
CA LEU A 102 40.19 1.15 -24.06
C LEU A 102 39.92 2.44 -23.31
N ILE A 103 40.19 3.61 -23.92
CA ILE A 103 39.87 4.92 -23.34
C ILE A 103 38.35 5.07 -23.21
N GLU A 104 37.62 4.87 -24.30
CA GLU A 104 36.16 4.92 -24.30
C GLU A 104 35.51 3.96 -23.26
N THR A 105 36.06 2.73 -23.14
CA THR A 105 35.59 1.75 -22.15
C THR A 105 35.88 2.21 -20.71
N LYS A 106 37.01 2.86 -20.47
CA LYS A 106 37.36 3.40 -19.14
C LYS A 106 36.40 4.54 -18.74
N GLU A 107 36.21 5.51 -19.64
CA GLU A 107 35.31 6.64 -19.44
C GLU A 107 33.88 6.14 -19.12
N ARG A 108 33.38 5.18 -19.89
CA ARG A 108 32.08 4.60 -19.67
C ARG A 108 31.97 3.84 -18.34
N ILE A 109 33.01 3.10 -17.92
CA ILE A 109 33.06 2.47 -16.59
C ILE A 109 32.98 3.51 -15.48
N GLU A 110 33.62 4.65 -15.64
CA GLU A 110 33.66 5.73 -14.67
C GLU A 110 32.26 6.38 -14.56
N GLU A 111 31.69 6.79 -15.69
CA GLU A 111 30.32 7.36 -15.74
C GLU A 111 29.27 6.42 -15.14
N GLU A 112 29.27 5.14 -15.52
CA GLU A 112 28.30 4.15 -15.01
C GLU A 112 28.54 3.83 -13.52
N SER A 113 29.80 3.92 -13.05
CA SER A 113 30.14 3.73 -11.63
C SER A 113 29.67 4.91 -10.78
N ASP A 114 29.79 6.13 -11.28
CA ASP A 114 29.30 7.33 -10.59
C ASP A 114 27.76 7.30 -10.49
N GLU A 115 27.08 6.97 -11.58
CA GLU A 115 25.62 6.76 -11.55
C GLU A 115 25.22 5.68 -10.52
N LEU A 116 25.95 4.56 -10.50
CA LEU A 116 25.68 3.47 -9.55
C LEU A 116 25.89 3.90 -8.09
N MET A 117 26.82 4.80 -7.81
CA MET A 117 27.06 5.35 -6.47
C MET A 117 25.93 6.26 -6.01
N ASP A 118 25.26 6.97 -6.90
CA ASP A 118 24.16 7.89 -6.58
C ASP A 118 22.81 7.19 -6.38
N LEU A 119 22.59 6.06 -7.07
CA LEU A 119 21.32 5.34 -7.06
C LEU A 119 20.81 4.95 -5.66
N PRO A 120 21.63 4.46 -4.71
CA PRO A 120 21.14 4.14 -3.36
C PRO A 120 20.53 5.34 -2.65
N SER A 121 21.09 6.53 -2.85
CA SER A 121 20.57 7.78 -2.26
C SER A 121 19.23 8.19 -2.91
N GLN A 122 19.13 8.02 -4.23
CA GLN A 122 17.89 8.27 -4.97
C GLN A 122 16.78 7.29 -4.57
N ILE A 123 17.09 5.99 -4.51
CA ILE A 123 16.17 4.93 -4.06
C ILE A 123 15.67 5.24 -2.65
N LYS A 124 16.58 5.58 -1.73
CA LYS A 124 16.22 5.93 -0.35
C LYS A 124 15.24 7.09 -0.30
N ARG A 125 15.51 8.17 -1.03
CA ARG A 125 14.66 9.36 -1.06
C ARG A 125 13.25 9.05 -1.57
N VAL A 126 13.14 8.37 -2.72
CA VAL A 126 11.84 8.02 -3.30
C VAL A 126 11.10 7.02 -2.42
N ASN A 127 11.79 6.06 -1.80
CA ASN A 127 11.20 5.11 -0.86
C ASN A 127 10.69 5.78 0.43
N GLU A 128 11.35 6.83 0.92
CA GLU A 128 10.87 7.64 2.05
C GLU A 128 9.63 8.46 1.64
N GLU A 129 9.58 9.02 0.44
CA GLU A 129 8.40 9.69 -0.09
C GLU A 129 7.22 8.71 -0.21
N LEU A 130 7.45 7.53 -0.76
CA LEU A 130 6.47 6.45 -0.86
C LEU A 130 5.91 6.08 0.52
N LEU A 131 6.76 5.94 1.54
CA LEU A 131 6.32 5.65 2.90
C LEU A 131 5.42 6.76 3.46
N ILE A 132 5.77 8.03 3.25
CA ILE A 132 5.00 9.17 3.77
C ILE A 132 3.60 9.20 3.14
N VAL A 133 3.52 9.07 1.81
CA VAL A 133 2.25 9.08 1.08
C VAL A 133 1.37 7.90 1.49
N GLY A 134 1.94 6.70 1.53
CA GLY A 134 1.21 5.51 1.96
C GLY A 134 0.77 5.55 3.41
N ALA A 135 1.63 6.04 4.32
CA ALA A 135 1.26 6.23 5.72
C ALA A 135 0.09 7.19 5.87
N LYS A 136 0.12 8.32 5.17
CA LYS A 136 -0.98 9.30 5.18
C LYS A 136 -2.31 8.65 4.79
N TYR A 137 -2.34 7.92 3.69
CA TYR A 137 -3.53 7.19 3.24
C TYR A 137 -4.01 6.19 4.31
N CYS A 138 -3.11 5.40 4.88
CA CYS A 138 -3.44 4.44 5.92
C CYS A 138 -4.03 5.10 7.18
N PHE A 139 -3.46 6.21 7.63
CA PHE A 139 -3.97 6.94 8.79
C PHE A 139 -5.34 7.59 8.51
N GLU A 140 -5.55 8.18 7.34
CA GLU A 140 -6.86 8.70 6.95
C GLU A 140 -7.93 7.59 6.91
N ARG A 141 -7.57 6.42 6.40
CA ARG A 141 -8.46 5.24 6.37
C ARG A 141 -8.79 4.73 7.77
N LEU A 142 -7.79 4.65 8.66
CA LEU A 142 -8.01 4.26 10.05
C LEU A 142 -8.95 5.24 10.77
N ALA A 143 -8.70 6.55 10.64
CA ALA A 143 -9.54 7.57 11.27
C ALA A 143 -10.99 7.56 10.74
N ASN A 144 -11.18 7.28 9.45
CA ASN A 144 -12.52 7.11 8.88
C ASN A 144 -13.19 5.83 9.41
N GLY A 145 -12.45 4.73 9.47
CA GLY A 145 -12.94 3.47 10.03
C GLY A 145 -13.39 3.60 11.49
N ASP A 146 -12.59 4.24 12.32
CA ASP A 146 -12.91 4.48 13.73
C ASP A 146 -14.21 5.31 13.87
N ARG A 147 -14.40 6.33 13.02
CA ARG A 147 -15.63 7.14 13.02
C ARG A 147 -16.85 6.29 12.66
N MET A 148 -16.76 5.50 11.58
CA MET A 148 -17.85 4.63 11.15
C MET A 148 -18.19 3.57 12.20
N LEU A 149 -17.19 3.00 12.87
CA LEU A 149 -17.40 2.04 13.96
C LEU A 149 -18.15 2.68 15.13
N LYS A 150 -17.82 3.93 15.46
CA LYS A 150 -18.50 4.67 16.52
C LYS A 150 -19.97 4.94 16.17
N GLU A 151 -20.23 5.45 14.95
CA GLU A 151 -21.59 5.68 14.45
C GLU A 151 -22.42 4.40 14.47
N LEU A 152 -21.89 3.28 13.94
CA LEU A 152 -22.58 1.99 13.95
C LEU A 152 -22.84 1.47 15.37
N THR A 153 -21.93 1.73 16.31
CA THR A 153 -22.13 1.33 17.71
C THR A 153 -23.29 2.11 18.33
N GLU A 154 -23.35 3.42 18.13
CA GLU A 154 -24.43 4.29 18.60
C GLU A 154 -25.78 3.87 18.00
N ASP A 155 -25.83 3.57 16.69
CA ASP A 155 -27.04 3.10 16.01
C ASP A 155 -27.51 1.75 16.56
N ILE A 156 -26.61 0.81 16.79
CA ILE A 156 -26.94 -0.51 17.38
C ILE A 156 -27.52 -0.34 18.78
N GLU A 157 -26.95 0.55 19.60
CA GLU A 157 -27.47 0.82 20.95
C GLU A 157 -28.88 1.43 20.90
N ALA A 158 -29.13 2.38 20.00
CA ALA A 158 -30.44 2.99 19.79
C ALA A 158 -31.47 1.95 19.36
N MET A 159 -31.13 1.10 18.37
CA MET A 159 -32.05 0.02 17.91
C MET A 159 -32.32 -1.01 19.02
N ARG A 160 -31.35 -1.34 19.84
CA ARG A 160 -31.56 -2.25 20.99
C ARG A 160 -32.54 -1.68 22.02
N LYS A 161 -32.44 -0.37 22.28
CA LYS A 161 -33.36 0.32 23.18
C LYS A 161 -34.79 0.30 22.64
N GLU A 162 -34.96 0.68 21.37
CA GLU A 162 -36.28 0.64 20.70
C GLU A 162 -36.88 -0.78 20.69
N LEU A 163 -36.06 -1.79 20.38
CA LEU A 163 -36.49 -3.17 20.41
C LEU A 163 -37.00 -3.59 21.81
N LYS A 164 -36.26 -3.20 22.86
CA LYS A 164 -36.66 -3.50 24.25
C LYS A 164 -37.98 -2.85 24.62
N GLU A 165 -38.21 -1.60 24.21
CA GLU A 165 -39.51 -0.90 24.43
C GLU A 165 -40.64 -1.64 23.71
N LYS A 166 -40.46 -1.98 22.40
CA LYS A 166 -41.48 -2.72 21.64
C LYS A 166 -41.77 -4.12 22.20
N VAL A 167 -40.75 -4.80 22.74
CA VAL A 167 -40.97 -6.10 23.43
C VAL A 167 -41.77 -5.93 24.70
N GLY A 168 -41.57 -4.84 25.45
CA GLY A 168 -42.39 -4.48 26.60
C GLY A 168 -43.83 -4.21 26.21
N ASP A 169 -44.06 -3.32 25.25
CA ASP A 169 -45.39 -2.97 24.73
C ASP A 169 -46.15 -4.20 24.24
N LYS A 170 -45.46 -5.12 23.55
CA LYS A 170 -46.04 -6.39 23.09
C LYS A 170 -46.46 -7.26 24.25
N ALA A 171 -45.64 -7.41 25.28
CA ALA A 171 -45.98 -8.23 26.45
C ALA A 171 -47.20 -7.67 27.22
N GLU A 172 -47.25 -6.34 27.43
CA GLU A 172 -48.41 -5.68 28.06
C GLU A 172 -49.69 -5.88 27.24
N LEU A 173 -49.63 -5.80 25.91
CA LEU A 173 -50.78 -6.03 25.04
C LEU A 173 -51.22 -7.50 25.08
N GLU A 174 -50.31 -8.47 25.07
CA GLU A 174 -50.60 -9.90 25.20
C GLU A 174 -51.29 -10.19 26.52
N GLU A 175 -50.83 -9.66 27.65
CA GLU A 175 -51.45 -9.82 28.96
C GLU A 175 -52.87 -9.20 29.01
N SER A 176 -53.03 -8.01 28.42
CA SER A 176 -54.34 -7.35 28.31
C SER A 176 -55.35 -8.16 27.49
N LEU A 177 -54.88 -8.70 26.35
CA LEU A 177 -55.74 -9.54 25.49
C LEU A 177 -56.12 -10.85 26.16
N ASP A 178 -55.13 -11.51 26.82
CA ASP A 178 -55.45 -12.76 27.58
C ASP A 178 -56.47 -12.53 28.71
N SER A 179 -56.34 -11.42 29.44
CA SER A 179 -57.23 -11.01 30.47
C SER A 179 -58.63 -10.74 29.90
N ALA A 180 -58.75 -9.99 28.81
CA ALA A 180 -59.98 -9.71 28.13
C ALA A 180 -60.61 -11.00 27.60
N TYR A 181 -59.84 -11.87 26.96
CA TYR A 181 -60.32 -13.17 26.48
C TYR A 181 -60.95 -14.04 27.62
N SER A 182 -60.20 -14.12 28.74
CA SER A 182 -60.64 -14.87 29.92
C SER A 182 -62.00 -14.35 30.52
N LEU A 183 -62.10 -13.00 30.60
CA LEU A 183 -63.31 -12.35 31.07
C LEU A 183 -64.55 -12.61 30.14
N ILE A 184 -64.33 -12.44 28.84
CA ILE A 184 -65.39 -12.66 27.83
C ILE A 184 -65.84 -14.15 27.81
N HIS A 185 -64.82 -15.05 27.87
CA HIS A 185 -65.13 -16.50 27.97
C HIS A 185 -65.93 -16.84 29.18
N GLY A 186 -65.64 -16.23 30.34
CA GLY A 186 -66.41 -16.42 31.56
C GLY A 186 -67.81 -15.86 31.49
N LEU A 187 -68.06 -14.78 30.75
CA LEU A 187 -69.36 -14.14 30.61
C LEU A 187 -70.28 -14.77 29.56
N LEU A 188 -69.71 -15.10 28.38
CA LEU A 188 -70.44 -15.53 27.19
C LEU A 188 -70.41 -17.03 26.97
N GLY A 189 -69.55 -17.74 27.63
CA GLY A 189 -69.44 -19.20 27.51
C GLY A 189 -68.72 -19.64 26.26
N HIS A 190 -68.44 -20.93 26.20
CA HIS A 190 -67.56 -21.57 25.17
C HIS A 190 -68.15 -21.45 23.75
N ASP A 191 -69.43 -21.54 23.59
CA ASP A 191 -70.09 -21.58 22.26
C ASP A 191 -69.93 -20.25 21.50
N VAL A 192 -69.95 -19.11 22.20
CA VAL A 192 -69.75 -17.78 21.60
C VAL A 192 -68.29 -17.55 21.31
N MET A 193 -67.38 -17.99 22.16
CA MET A 193 -65.94 -17.86 21.94
C MET A 193 -65.46 -18.69 20.75
N ASN A 194 -66.04 -19.86 20.52
CA ASN A 194 -65.76 -20.65 19.32
C ASN A 194 -66.13 -19.93 18.01
N LEU A 195 -67.13 -19.05 18.01
CA LEU A 195 -67.48 -18.26 16.83
C LEU A 195 -66.48 -17.16 16.58
N PHE A 196 -65.88 -16.59 17.63
CA PHE A 196 -64.81 -15.62 17.55
C PHE A 196 -63.53 -16.28 17.03
N ASP A 197 -63.12 -17.40 17.61
CA ASP A 197 -61.92 -18.14 17.23
C ASP A 197 -61.97 -18.68 15.78
N GLN A 198 -63.16 -18.95 15.26
CA GLN A 198 -63.36 -19.33 13.86
C GLN A 198 -63.42 -18.14 12.90
N GLY A 199 -63.18 -16.91 13.38
CA GLY A 199 -63.22 -15.68 12.57
C GLY A 199 -64.62 -15.35 12.02
N LYS A 200 -65.68 -15.81 12.64
CA LYS A 200 -67.10 -15.55 12.24
C LYS A 200 -67.63 -14.28 12.85
N ILE A 201 -66.96 -13.75 13.87
CA ILE A 201 -67.34 -12.53 14.57
C ILE A 201 -66.03 -11.73 14.74
N GLY A 202 -65.75 -10.79 13.83
CA GLY A 202 -64.54 -9.97 13.86
C GLY A 202 -64.46 -9.10 12.64
#